data_d5617f0cf81a0e9f26d09e026f0338db
#
_entry.id   d5617f0cf81a0e9f26d09e026f0338db
#
_cell.length_a   1.000
_cell.length_b   1.000
_cell.length_c   1.000
_cell.angle_alpha   90.00
_cell.angle_beta   90.00
_cell.angle_gamma   90.00
#
_symmetry.space_group_name_H-M   'P 1'
#
loop_
_entity.id
_entity.type
_entity.pdbx_description
1 polymer ?
#
loop_
_entity_poly.entity_id
_entity_poly.type
_entity_poly.pdbx_seq_one_letter_code
_entity_poly.pdbx_strand_id
1 'polypeptide(L)'
;MQKKLTGKCWIFILVCLCLSGCFYAGASSRSVSVVTWNVQTFFDANTSGSEYSDFIRSKQWGVQAYEARLKRLCEVMRQLDADIYVFEEIENKDILIDISNELSGFSWNQRKNWNYALFAKNESGAIGCAVLSRFPLSEPTVHNLDVRTEREKQPELRPVIRLKVLVNDTQLVLFVNHWKSKSGGAEKTEVWRNWQESLLSSLMKKDFERGAYILAAGDFNRDISEFNFCGDCNDDSGIVVLGGEVPVYSPWFFGGVLEEPGSYYYNDSWERIDHFFASQNIAFLEFRAATGVWCEDSGIPARYKIYTGQGYSDHLPLFCRICLDEVNTECS
;
A
#
# COMPACT_ATOMS: atom_id res chain seq x y z
N MET A 1 16.49 -66.62 -68.92
CA MET A 1 16.19 -66.76 -67.52
C MET A 1 15.98 -65.37 -66.95
N GLN A 2 14.75 -64.93 -66.86
CA GLN A 2 14.37 -63.62 -66.32
C GLN A 2 13.85 -63.76 -64.92
N LYS A 3 14.45 -63.06 -63.96
CA LYS A 3 13.93 -62.93 -62.59
C LYS A 3 13.02 -61.69 -62.51
N LYS A 4 11.76 -61.95 -62.18
CA LYS A 4 10.78 -60.91 -61.85
C LYS A 4 11.09 -60.32 -60.46
N LEU A 5 11.28 -59.00 -60.35
CA LEU A 5 11.22 -58.24 -59.09
C LEU A 5 9.81 -57.82 -58.92
N THR A 6 9.21 -58.26 -57.80
CA THR A 6 7.93 -57.77 -57.32
C THR A 6 8.22 -56.57 -56.36
N GLY A 7 7.89 -55.36 -56.82
CA GLY A 7 7.97 -54.17 -56.01
C GLY A 7 6.75 -54.11 -55.08
N LYS A 8 6.98 -54.05 -53.75
CA LYS A 8 5.99 -53.71 -52.77
C LYS A 8 5.99 -52.18 -52.60
N CYS A 9 4.91 -51.58 -53.05
CA CYS A 9 4.66 -50.16 -52.85
C CYS A 9 4.16 -49.96 -51.39
N TRP A 10 4.98 -49.26 -50.60
CA TRP A 10 4.58 -48.83 -49.25
C TRP A 10 3.96 -47.44 -49.39
N ILE A 11 2.66 -47.36 -49.19
CA ILE A 11 1.95 -46.09 -49.08
C ILE A 11 2.16 -45.59 -47.64
N PHE A 12 2.98 -44.54 -47.48
CA PHE A 12 3.07 -43.79 -46.24
C PHE A 12 1.86 -42.84 -46.17
N ILE A 13 0.88 -43.18 -45.32
CA ILE A 13 -0.18 -42.25 -44.94
C ILE A 13 0.41 -41.31 -43.90
N LEU A 14 0.69 -40.06 -44.32
CA LEU A 14 1.06 -38.98 -43.40
C LEU A 14 -0.22 -38.47 -42.75
N VAL A 15 -0.47 -38.92 -41.50
CA VAL A 15 -1.54 -38.37 -40.68
C VAL A 15 -1.03 -37.03 -40.11
N CYS A 16 -1.37 -35.92 -40.75
CA CYS A 16 -1.24 -34.60 -40.17
C CYS A 16 -2.26 -34.48 -39.02
N LEU A 17 -1.84 -34.77 -37.78
CA LEU A 17 -2.54 -34.32 -36.59
C LEU A 17 -2.35 -32.81 -36.51
N CYS A 18 -3.31 -32.03 -37.02
CA CYS A 18 -3.49 -30.63 -36.65
C CYS A 18 -3.90 -30.61 -35.16
N LEU A 19 -2.90 -30.56 -34.29
CA LEU A 19 -3.12 -30.10 -32.92
C LEU A 19 -3.46 -28.60 -33.03
N SER A 20 -4.74 -28.31 -33.11
CA SER A 20 -5.29 -27.01 -32.77
C SER A 20 -5.02 -26.80 -31.28
N GLY A 21 -3.76 -26.47 -30.96
CA GLY A 21 -3.45 -25.89 -29.68
C GLY A 21 -4.21 -24.57 -29.63
N CYS A 22 -5.35 -24.57 -28.94
CA CYS A 22 -5.84 -23.34 -28.37
C CYS A 22 -4.69 -22.82 -27.51
N PHE A 23 -3.95 -21.86 -28.03
CA PHE A 23 -3.21 -20.95 -27.20
C PHE A 23 -4.28 -20.19 -26.41
N TYR A 24 -4.63 -20.72 -25.24
CA TYR A 24 -5.09 -19.88 -24.17
C TYR A 24 -3.90 -18.95 -23.89
N ALA A 25 -3.91 -17.80 -24.52
CA ALA A 25 -3.22 -16.65 -23.98
C ALA A 25 -3.88 -16.47 -22.60
N GLY A 26 -3.23 -16.99 -21.56
CA GLY A 26 -3.67 -16.79 -20.21
C GLY A 26 -3.81 -15.29 -20.05
N ALA A 27 -5.05 -14.83 -19.85
CA ALA A 27 -5.29 -13.43 -19.55
C ALA A 27 -4.38 -13.13 -18.36
N SER A 28 -3.41 -12.22 -18.55
CA SER A 28 -2.53 -11.78 -17.48
C SER A 28 -3.45 -11.29 -16.37
N SER A 29 -3.48 -11.99 -15.25
CA SER A 29 -4.34 -11.63 -14.12
C SER A 29 -4.11 -10.15 -13.80
N ARG A 30 -5.15 -9.33 -13.83
CA ARG A 30 -5.12 -7.92 -13.43
C ARG A 30 -5.22 -7.78 -11.91
N SER A 31 -4.89 -8.86 -11.19
CA SER A 31 -4.79 -8.79 -9.74
C SER A 31 -3.45 -8.20 -9.32
N VAL A 32 -3.48 -7.38 -8.29
CA VAL A 32 -2.31 -6.73 -7.69
C VAL A 32 -2.43 -6.74 -6.19
N SER A 33 -1.33 -7.03 -5.51
CA SER A 33 -1.24 -6.99 -4.06
C SER A 33 -0.62 -5.67 -3.60
N VAL A 34 -1.24 -5.04 -2.62
CA VAL A 34 -0.82 -3.75 -2.06
C VAL A 34 -0.69 -3.86 -0.55
N VAL A 35 0.40 -3.31 -0.02
CA VAL A 35 0.59 -3.11 1.42
C VAL A 35 0.66 -1.61 1.70
N THR A 36 -0.05 -1.14 2.73
CA THR A 36 0.24 0.15 3.36
C THR A 36 0.75 -0.08 4.78
N TRP A 37 1.80 0.65 5.17
CA TRP A 37 2.42 0.45 6.47
C TRP A 37 3.10 1.72 6.98
N ASN A 38 2.59 2.27 8.06
CA ASN A 38 3.32 3.26 8.85
C ASN A 38 4.48 2.54 9.55
N VAL A 39 5.71 2.89 9.18
CA VAL A 39 6.93 2.23 9.68
C VAL A 39 7.55 2.91 10.89
N GLN A 40 6.78 3.77 11.55
CA GLN A 40 7.14 4.45 12.80
C GLN A 40 8.49 5.19 12.72
N THR A 41 8.50 6.41 12.18
CA THR A 41 9.68 7.30 12.16
C THR A 41 10.95 6.60 11.64
N PHE A 42 10.92 6.13 10.40
CA PHE A 42 12.04 5.42 9.80
C PHE A 42 13.09 6.43 9.29
N PHE A 43 14.00 6.81 10.19
CA PHE A 43 15.14 7.67 9.90
C PHE A 43 16.33 6.84 9.41
N ASP A 44 17.20 7.43 8.58
CA ASP A 44 18.50 6.85 8.21
C ASP A 44 19.56 7.09 9.30
N ALA A 45 20.80 6.67 9.04
CA ALA A 45 21.90 6.86 10.00
C ALA A 45 22.58 8.23 9.92
N ASN A 46 22.15 9.08 8.97
CA ASN A 46 22.76 10.39 8.74
C ASN A 46 21.93 11.47 9.42
N THR A 47 22.49 12.17 10.39
CA THR A 47 21.75 13.22 11.09
C THR A 47 21.71 14.47 10.23
N SER A 48 20.53 14.84 9.74
CA SER A 48 20.27 16.06 8.96
C SER A 48 19.88 17.25 9.84
N GLY A 49 19.45 16.98 11.08
CA GLY A 49 18.93 17.95 12.04
C GLY A 49 17.42 18.12 11.96
N SER A 50 16.75 17.41 11.05
CA SER A 50 15.28 17.39 10.94
C SER A 50 14.64 16.26 11.75
N GLU A 51 15.42 15.31 12.24
CA GLU A 51 14.96 14.15 12.99
C GLU A 51 14.34 14.55 14.33
N TYR A 52 13.48 13.71 14.84
CA TYR A 52 12.86 13.95 16.14
C TYR A 52 13.88 13.90 17.28
N SER A 53 13.64 14.69 18.32
CA SER A 53 14.59 14.89 19.43
C SER A 53 15.05 13.60 20.10
N ASP A 54 14.23 12.55 20.09
CA ASP A 54 14.57 11.25 20.67
C ASP A 54 15.63 10.53 19.86
N PHE A 55 15.61 10.65 18.53
CA PHE A 55 16.65 10.14 17.65
C PHE A 55 17.96 10.91 17.83
N ILE A 56 17.90 12.24 17.84
CA ILE A 56 19.08 13.10 18.06
C ILE A 56 19.74 12.83 19.42
N ARG A 57 18.95 12.54 20.45
CA ARG A 57 19.45 12.27 21.82
C ARG A 57 19.88 10.83 22.03
N SER A 58 19.42 9.89 21.22
CA SER A 58 19.74 8.48 21.39
C SER A 58 21.18 8.20 21.01
N LYS A 59 21.99 7.75 21.98
CA LYS A 59 23.34 7.24 21.73
C LYS A 59 23.35 5.87 21.03
N GLN A 60 22.21 5.23 20.93
CA GLN A 60 22.05 3.92 20.28
C GLN A 60 21.71 4.05 18.80
N TRP A 61 21.30 5.25 18.35
CA TRP A 61 21.00 5.48 16.94
C TRP A 61 22.30 5.71 16.15
N GLY A 62 22.40 5.07 14.99
CA GLY A 62 23.55 5.15 14.09
C GLY A 62 23.53 4.02 13.07
N VAL A 63 24.57 3.88 12.29
CA VAL A 63 24.64 2.96 11.14
C VAL A 63 24.19 1.54 11.49
N GLN A 64 24.72 0.96 12.58
CA GLN A 64 24.38 -0.41 12.97
C GLN A 64 22.91 -0.58 13.34
N ALA A 65 22.32 0.39 14.06
CA ALA A 65 20.91 0.36 14.42
C ALA A 65 20.00 0.52 13.19
N TYR A 66 20.38 1.42 12.28
CA TYR A 66 19.72 1.62 11.01
C TYR A 66 19.74 0.36 10.15
N GLU A 67 20.92 -0.23 9.89
CA GLU A 67 21.05 -1.47 9.10
C GLU A 67 20.25 -2.62 9.69
N ALA A 68 20.28 -2.78 11.02
CA ALA A 68 19.49 -3.81 11.68
C ALA A 68 17.99 -3.58 11.52
N ARG A 69 17.53 -2.33 11.56
CA ARG A 69 16.14 -1.95 11.33
C ARG A 69 15.72 -2.15 9.87
N LEU A 70 16.58 -1.76 8.92
CA LEU A 70 16.39 -1.97 7.49
C LEU A 70 16.22 -3.44 7.15
N LYS A 71 17.07 -4.33 7.70
CA LYS A 71 16.97 -5.78 7.50
C LYS A 71 15.64 -6.33 7.99
N ARG A 72 15.15 -5.88 9.16
CA ARG A 72 13.84 -6.28 9.69
C ARG A 72 12.68 -5.81 8.80
N LEU A 73 12.73 -4.54 8.32
CA LEU A 73 11.75 -4.05 7.36
C LEU A 73 11.71 -4.93 6.10
N CYS A 74 12.87 -5.22 5.54
CA CYS A 74 13.00 -6.05 4.35
C CYS A 74 12.56 -7.51 4.59
N GLU A 75 12.72 -8.04 5.82
CA GLU A 75 12.20 -9.35 6.21
C GLU A 75 10.66 -9.37 6.15
N VAL A 76 10.00 -8.36 6.70
CA VAL A 76 8.53 -8.22 6.61
C VAL A 76 8.09 -8.15 5.14
N MET A 77 8.78 -7.34 4.34
CA MET A 77 8.48 -7.22 2.91
C MET A 77 8.62 -8.55 2.16
N ARG A 78 9.65 -9.36 2.49
CA ARG A 78 9.81 -10.71 1.89
C ARG A 78 8.68 -11.66 2.28
N GLN A 79 8.21 -11.59 3.52
CA GLN A 79 7.13 -12.46 4.00
C GLN A 79 5.77 -12.08 3.40
N LEU A 80 5.50 -10.80 3.24
CA LEU A 80 4.25 -10.31 2.63
C LEU A 80 4.26 -10.43 1.10
N ASP A 81 5.42 -10.31 0.45
CA ASP A 81 5.68 -10.43 -1.01
C ASP A 81 4.67 -9.66 -1.87
N ALA A 82 4.26 -8.46 -1.42
CA ALA A 82 3.30 -7.63 -2.15
C ALA A 82 3.93 -6.95 -3.37
N ASP A 83 3.11 -6.61 -4.36
CA ASP A 83 3.56 -5.96 -5.59
C ASP A 83 3.84 -4.47 -5.39
N ILE A 84 3.06 -3.83 -4.50
CA ILE A 84 3.16 -2.41 -4.19
C ILE A 84 3.23 -2.25 -2.67
N TYR A 85 4.18 -1.45 -2.22
CA TYR A 85 4.26 -0.98 -0.84
C TYR A 85 4.06 0.52 -0.78
N VAL A 86 3.16 0.95 0.07
CA VAL A 86 2.96 2.33 0.49
C VAL A 86 3.50 2.44 1.90
N PHE A 87 4.44 3.34 2.12
CA PHE A 87 5.03 3.56 3.43
C PHE A 87 4.76 4.97 3.92
N GLU A 88 4.38 5.07 5.17
CA GLU A 88 4.32 6.31 5.91
C GLU A 88 5.51 6.40 6.87
N GLU A 89 5.90 7.61 7.21
CA GLU A 89 7.00 7.91 8.15
C GLU A 89 8.41 7.53 7.65
N ILE A 90 8.66 7.56 6.36
CA ILE A 90 10.00 7.47 5.76
C ILE A 90 10.65 8.86 5.78
N GLU A 91 11.92 8.94 6.16
CA GLU A 91 12.65 10.22 6.22
C GLU A 91 12.97 10.78 4.84
N ASN A 92 13.53 9.96 3.95
CA ASN A 92 14.06 10.40 2.66
C ASN A 92 14.05 9.28 1.61
N LYS A 93 14.36 9.67 0.36
CA LYS A 93 14.37 8.75 -0.79
C LYS A 93 15.53 7.73 -0.75
N ASP A 94 16.62 8.03 -0.03
CA ASP A 94 17.80 7.16 -0.05
C ASP A 94 17.51 5.85 0.72
N ILE A 95 16.60 5.90 1.70
CA ILE A 95 16.07 4.70 2.37
C ILE A 95 15.41 3.74 1.37
N LEU A 96 14.72 4.24 0.33
CA LEU A 96 14.11 3.38 -0.70
C LEU A 96 15.18 2.69 -1.56
N ILE A 97 16.30 3.34 -1.79
CA ILE A 97 17.45 2.76 -2.48
C ILE A 97 18.07 1.66 -1.63
N ASP A 98 18.22 1.90 -0.33
CA ASP A 98 18.75 0.91 0.61
C ASP A 98 17.84 -0.31 0.73
N ILE A 99 16.51 -0.10 0.81
CA ILE A 99 15.51 -1.19 0.77
C ILE A 99 15.65 -2.01 -0.51
N SER A 100 15.72 -1.34 -1.67
CA SER A 100 15.86 -2.01 -2.96
C SER A 100 17.16 -2.82 -3.04
N ASN A 101 18.27 -2.28 -2.56
CA ASN A 101 19.57 -2.96 -2.52
C ASN A 101 19.53 -4.19 -1.60
N GLU A 102 18.97 -4.05 -0.40
CA GLU A 102 18.86 -5.17 0.57
C GLU A 102 17.95 -6.29 0.02
N LEU A 103 16.89 -5.95 -0.72
CA LEU A 103 15.99 -6.93 -1.32
C LEU A 103 16.57 -7.60 -2.58
N SER A 104 17.33 -6.88 -3.40
CA SER A 104 17.88 -7.38 -4.67
C SER A 104 18.93 -8.48 -4.49
N GLY A 105 19.67 -8.46 -3.37
CA GLY A 105 20.67 -9.47 -3.04
C GLY A 105 20.13 -10.90 -2.88
N PHE A 106 18.81 -11.08 -2.81
CA PHE A 106 18.15 -12.37 -2.58
C PHE A 106 17.31 -12.87 -3.76
N SER A 107 17.11 -12.08 -4.81
CA SER A 107 16.21 -12.46 -5.90
C SER A 107 16.97 -12.84 -7.18
N TRP A 108 16.90 -14.13 -7.55
CA TRP A 108 17.34 -14.63 -8.89
C TRP A 108 16.40 -14.21 -10.03
N ASN A 109 15.19 -13.69 -9.68
CA ASN A 109 14.19 -13.31 -10.65
C ASN A 109 13.99 -11.79 -10.64
N GLN A 110 14.58 -11.10 -11.60
CA GLN A 110 14.50 -9.63 -11.75
C GLN A 110 13.06 -9.11 -11.86
N ARG A 111 12.09 -9.94 -12.26
CA ARG A 111 10.65 -9.56 -12.32
C ARG A 111 10.01 -9.41 -10.93
N LYS A 112 10.65 -9.92 -9.88
CA LYS A 112 10.18 -9.80 -8.50
C LYS A 112 10.76 -8.59 -7.77
N ASN A 113 11.61 -7.79 -8.40
CA ASN A 113 12.20 -6.63 -7.78
C ASN A 113 11.28 -5.41 -7.86
N TRP A 114 11.28 -4.59 -6.83
CA TRP A 114 10.59 -3.31 -6.83
C TRP A 114 11.47 -2.27 -7.53
N ASN A 115 11.27 -2.11 -8.85
CA ASN A 115 12.13 -1.28 -9.70
C ASN A 115 11.66 0.18 -9.78
N TYR A 116 10.49 0.47 -9.25
CA TYR A 116 9.88 1.80 -9.30
C TYR A 116 9.67 2.33 -7.89
N ALA A 117 10.11 3.55 -7.65
CA ALA A 117 10.03 4.20 -6.36
C ALA A 117 9.58 5.64 -6.49
N LEU A 118 8.84 6.11 -5.51
CA LEU A 118 8.44 7.50 -5.34
C LEU A 118 8.55 7.87 -3.86
N PHE A 119 9.01 9.09 -3.59
CA PHE A 119 9.05 9.65 -2.25
C PHE A 119 8.60 11.10 -2.30
N ALA A 120 7.78 11.53 -1.34
CA ALA A 120 7.45 12.93 -1.14
C ALA A 120 7.25 13.26 0.34
N LYS A 121 7.74 14.44 0.72
CA LYS A 121 7.50 15.08 2.01
C LYS A 121 7.45 16.60 1.85
N ASN A 122 6.96 17.32 2.86
CA ASN A 122 7.13 18.76 2.92
C ASN A 122 8.61 19.12 3.15
N GLU A 123 9.04 20.28 2.68
CA GLU A 123 10.43 20.74 2.83
C GLU A 123 10.88 20.83 4.30
N SER A 124 9.97 21.26 5.19
CA SER A 124 10.23 21.34 6.63
C SER A 124 9.97 20.04 7.38
N GLY A 125 9.40 19.01 6.72
CA GLY A 125 9.00 17.76 7.33
C GLY A 125 10.16 16.85 7.69
N ALA A 126 10.11 16.22 8.86
CA ALA A 126 11.05 15.18 9.25
C ALA A 126 10.83 13.89 8.45
N ILE A 127 9.56 13.58 8.16
CA ILE A 127 9.11 12.34 7.53
C ILE A 127 8.13 12.61 6.40
N GLY A 128 8.07 11.68 5.46
CA GLY A 128 7.15 11.71 4.31
C GLY A 128 6.56 10.34 4.02
N CYS A 129 5.95 10.23 2.85
CA CYS A 129 5.39 8.99 2.34
C CYS A 129 6.19 8.50 1.14
N ALA A 130 6.20 7.18 0.97
CA ALA A 130 6.94 6.52 -0.10
C ALA A 130 6.10 5.43 -0.76
N VAL A 131 6.40 5.15 -2.03
CA VAL A 131 5.86 4.02 -2.78
C VAL A 131 7.02 3.24 -3.36
N LEU A 132 7.00 1.91 -3.16
CA LEU A 132 7.83 0.97 -3.91
C LEU A 132 6.91 0.06 -4.72
N SER A 133 7.20 -0.15 -5.99
CA SER A 133 6.34 -0.90 -6.90
C SER A 133 7.13 -1.78 -7.87
N ARG A 134 6.60 -2.97 -8.14
CA ARG A 134 7.02 -3.83 -9.26
C ARG A 134 6.50 -3.31 -10.61
N PHE A 135 5.43 -2.51 -10.55
CA PHE A 135 4.79 -1.94 -11.73
C PHE A 135 5.24 -0.50 -11.98
N PRO A 136 5.26 -0.04 -13.24
CA PRO A 136 5.63 1.33 -13.57
C PRO A 136 4.75 2.36 -12.87
N LEU A 137 5.41 3.40 -12.33
CA LEU A 137 4.77 4.57 -11.73
C LEU A 137 4.83 5.75 -12.71
N SER A 138 3.75 6.52 -12.79
CA SER A 138 3.66 7.67 -13.68
C SER A 138 2.78 8.78 -13.11
N GLU A 139 2.88 9.97 -13.70
CA GLU A 139 2.08 11.17 -13.39
C GLU A 139 2.01 11.48 -11.88
N PRO A 140 3.12 11.52 -11.14
CA PRO A 140 3.09 11.86 -9.73
C PRO A 140 2.74 13.33 -9.55
N THR A 141 1.81 13.60 -8.65
CA THR A 141 1.46 14.95 -8.17
C THR A 141 1.42 14.96 -6.66
N VAL A 142 1.92 16.05 -6.06
CA VAL A 142 1.99 16.25 -4.62
C VAL A 142 1.10 17.41 -4.25
N HIS A 143 0.14 17.18 -3.36
CA HIS A 143 -0.88 18.15 -3.01
C HIS A 143 -0.73 18.53 -1.53
N ASN A 144 -0.27 19.74 -1.30
CA ASN A 144 -0.19 20.31 0.04
C ASN A 144 -1.53 20.95 0.42
N LEU A 145 -1.89 20.83 1.69
CA LEU A 145 -2.96 21.61 2.26
C LEU A 145 -2.41 22.95 2.73
N ASP A 146 -3.01 24.06 2.29
CA ASP A 146 -2.74 25.41 2.77
C ASP A 146 -4.05 26.06 3.22
N VAL A 147 -4.37 25.88 4.51
CA VAL A 147 -5.59 26.41 5.11
C VAL A 147 -5.24 27.59 5.99
N ARG A 148 -5.86 28.72 5.71
CA ARG A 148 -5.74 29.93 6.54
C ARG A 148 -7.01 30.10 7.35
N THR A 149 -6.91 29.87 8.64
CA THR A 149 -8.00 30.14 9.58
C THR A 149 -7.67 31.36 10.44
N GLU A 150 -8.69 32.08 10.88
CA GLU A 150 -8.52 33.21 11.80
C GLU A 150 -8.18 32.78 13.22
N ARG A 151 -8.43 31.51 13.55
CA ARG A 151 -8.36 31.00 14.93
C ARG A 151 -7.14 30.16 15.23
N GLU A 152 -6.64 29.41 14.25
CA GLU A 152 -5.57 28.46 14.48
C GLU A 152 -4.56 28.47 13.33
N LYS A 153 -3.28 28.44 13.68
CA LYS A 153 -2.21 28.25 12.70
C LYS A 153 -2.20 26.79 12.28
N GLN A 154 -2.21 26.54 10.98
CA GLN A 154 -2.05 25.18 10.43
C GLN A 154 -0.75 24.56 10.96
N PRO A 155 -0.83 23.36 11.56
CA PRO A 155 0.38 22.59 11.87
C PRO A 155 1.03 22.09 10.57
N GLU A 156 2.21 21.54 10.67
CA GLU A 156 2.79 20.81 9.55
C GLU A 156 1.93 19.58 9.25
N LEU A 157 1.44 19.52 8.00
CA LEU A 157 0.63 18.41 7.48
C LEU A 157 1.41 17.75 6.34
N ARG A 158 1.35 16.44 6.25
CA ARG A 158 1.94 15.70 5.14
C ARG A 158 1.08 15.88 3.89
N PRO A 159 1.70 15.93 2.70
CA PRO A 159 0.94 16.07 1.46
C PRO A 159 0.18 14.80 1.11
N VAL A 160 -0.90 14.94 0.35
CA VAL A 160 -1.51 13.84 -0.39
C VAL A 160 -0.72 13.64 -1.67
N ILE A 161 -0.28 12.42 -1.95
CA ILE A 161 0.40 12.07 -3.19
C ILE A 161 -0.61 11.35 -4.09
N ARG A 162 -0.76 11.80 -5.33
CA ARG A 162 -1.53 11.11 -6.37
C ARG A 162 -0.57 10.65 -7.46
N LEU A 163 -0.68 9.39 -7.86
CA LEU A 163 0.11 8.83 -8.96
C LEU A 163 -0.71 7.76 -9.69
N LYS A 164 -0.21 7.34 -10.85
CA LYS A 164 -0.75 6.21 -11.60
C LYS A 164 0.21 5.03 -11.52
N VAL A 165 -0.32 3.84 -11.34
CA VAL A 165 0.38 2.56 -11.41
C VAL A 165 -0.12 1.81 -12.63
N LEU A 166 0.77 1.38 -13.53
CA LEU A 166 0.42 0.61 -14.71
C LEU A 166 0.49 -0.89 -14.39
N VAL A 167 -0.63 -1.45 -13.94
CA VAL A 167 -0.76 -2.90 -13.65
C VAL A 167 -1.08 -3.61 -14.96
N ASN A 168 -0.08 -4.25 -15.55
CA ASN A 168 -0.13 -4.76 -16.93
C ASN A 168 -0.59 -3.65 -17.89
N ASP A 169 -1.78 -3.74 -18.47
CA ASP A 169 -2.32 -2.73 -19.41
C ASP A 169 -3.39 -1.83 -18.77
N THR A 170 -3.62 -1.96 -17.44
CA THR A 170 -4.67 -1.23 -16.71
C THR A 170 -4.05 -0.19 -15.78
N GLN A 171 -4.60 1.02 -15.79
CA GLN A 171 -4.16 2.10 -14.89
C GLN A 171 -4.93 2.08 -13.59
N LEU A 172 -4.20 1.97 -12.47
CA LEU A 172 -4.70 2.21 -11.12
C LEU A 172 -4.26 3.61 -10.67
N VAL A 173 -5.18 4.45 -10.25
CA VAL A 173 -4.89 5.74 -9.61
C VAL A 173 -4.70 5.48 -8.13
N LEU A 174 -3.49 5.71 -7.63
CA LEU A 174 -3.15 5.52 -6.22
C LEU A 174 -3.04 6.88 -5.53
N PHE A 175 -3.73 7.04 -4.40
CA PHE A 175 -3.61 8.17 -3.48
C PHE A 175 -2.94 7.70 -2.21
N VAL A 176 -1.80 8.31 -1.86
CA VAL A 176 -1.05 8.02 -0.64
C VAL A 176 -1.32 9.09 0.40
N ASN A 177 -1.66 8.67 1.61
CA ASN A 177 -2.11 9.54 2.68
C ASN A 177 -1.33 9.28 3.97
N HIS A 178 -1.02 10.35 4.70
CA HIS A 178 -0.65 10.30 6.09
C HIS A 178 -1.22 11.54 6.78
N TRP A 179 -2.36 11.36 7.43
CA TRP A 179 -3.10 12.48 7.99
C TRP A 179 -2.54 12.92 9.35
N LYS A 180 -3.08 14.03 9.86
CA LYS A 180 -2.67 14.60 11.13
C LYS A 180 -2.97 13.65 12.29
N SER A 181 -1.92 13.28 13.04
CA SER A 181 -2.07 12.42 14.20
C SER A 181 -2.95 13.03 15.29
N LYS A 182 -3.54 12.17 16.13
CA LYS A 182 -4.32 12.57 17.32
C LYS A 182 -3.44 13.16 18.44
N SER A 183 -2.10 13.18 18.25
CA SER A 183 -1.15 13.75 19.21
C SER A 183 -1.42 15.24 19.44
N GLY A 184 -1.48 15.63 20.71
CA GLY A 184 -1.88 16.97 21.14
C GLY A 184 -3.38 17.12 21.43
N GLY A 185 -4.16 16.04 21.30
CA GLY A 185 -5.58 15.93 21.59
C GLY A 185 -6.40 15.64 20.33
N ALA A 186 -7.17 14.56 20.38
CA ALA A 186 -7.96 14.07 19.24
C ALA A 186 -8.93 15.15 18.71
N GLU A 187 -9.71 15.78 19.60
CA GLU A 187 -10.66 16.85 19.26
C GLU A 187 -9.98 18.07 18.63
N LYS A 188 -8.84 18.50 19.18
CA LYS A 188 -8.10 19.68 18.68
C LYS A 188 -7.51 19.45 17.29
N THR A 189 -7.17 18.21 16.98
CA THR A 189 -6.55 17.87 15.70
C THR A 189 -7.55 17.42 14.65
N GLU A 190 -8.82 17.21 15.03
CA GLU A 190 -9.89 16.73 14.15
C GLU A 190 -10.15 17.66 12.96
N VAL A 191 -10.12 18.97 13.19
CA VAL A 191 -10.31 19.97 12.15
C VAL A 191 -9.34 19.76 10.96
N TRP A 192 -8.11 19.33 11.25
CA TRP A 192 -7.09 19.12 10.22
C TRP A 192 -7.33 17.82 9.44
N ARG A 193 -7.80 16.77 10.09
CA ARG A 193 -8.23 15.54 9.41
C ARG A 193 -9.44 15.80 8.51
N ASN A 194 -10.40 16.61 8.96
CA ASN A 194 -11.54 17.02 8.13
C ASN A 194 -11.10 17.79 6.87
N TRP A 195 -10.13 18.69 6.98
CA TRP A 195 -9.56 19.37 5.81
C TRP A 195 -8.79 18.41 4.88
N GLN A 196 -8.06 17.45 5.44
CA GLN A 196 -7.35 16.43 4.65
C GLN A 196 -8.33 15.49 3.93
N GLU A 197 -9.43 15.11 4.57
CA GLU A 197 -10.52 14.36 3.94
C GLU A 197 -11.14 15.15 2.78
N SER A 198 -11.45 16.42 3.00
CA SER A 198 -12.02 17.29 1.96
C SER A 198 -11.07 17.45 0.76
N LEU A 199 -9.76 17.60 1.01
CA LEU A 199 -8.75 17.64 -0.03
C LEU A 199 -8.73 16.31 -0.81
N LEU A 200 -8.63 15.18 -0.12
CA LEU A 200 -8.60 13.86 -0.76
C LEU A 200 -9.85 13.63 -1.61
N SER A 201 -11.03 13.89 -1.07
CA SER A 201 -12.32 13.76 -1.78
C SER A 201 -12.34 14.61 -3.05
N SER A 202 -11.94 15.88 -2.95
CA SER A 202 -11.87 16.81 -4.10
C SER A 202 -10.90 16.31 -5.18
N LEU A 203 -9.76 15.73 -4.80
CA LEU A 203 -8.80 15.17 -5.74
C LEU A 203 -9.33 13.89 -6.40
N MET A 204 -9.94 13.00 -5.63
CA MET A 204 -10.50 11.74 -6.12
C MET A 204 -11.67 11.94 -7.06
N LYS A 205 -12.50 12.97 -6.83
CA LYS A 205 -13.74 13.23 -7.58
C LYS A 205 -13.54 13.22 -9.09
N LYS A 206 -12.49 13.87 -9.59
CA LYS A 206 -12.20 13.94 -11.04
C LYS A 206 -11.89 12.59 -11.66
N ASP A 207 -11.15 11.73 -10.94
CA ASP A 207 -10.82 10.39 -11.40
C ASP A 207 -12.03 9.47 -11.26
N PHE A 208 -12.83 9.64 -10.19
CA PHE A 208 -14.07 8.92 -9.94
C PHE A 208 -15.11 9.16 -11.04
N GLU A 209 -15.33 10.42 -11.43
CA GLU A 209 -16.27 10.80 -12.51
C GLU A 209 -15.87 10.21 -13.88
N ARG A 210 -14.59 9.86 -14.06
CA ARG A 210 -14.08 9.19 -15.27
C ARG A 210 -14.15 7.67 -15.22
N GLY A 211 -14.65 7.12 -14.13
CA GLY A 211 -14.70 5.67 -13.93
C GLY A 211 -13.33 5.02 -13.74
N ALA A 212 -12.32 5.77 -13.26
CA ALA A 212 -11.00 5.23 -13.01
C ALA A 212 -11.02 4.20 -11.87
N TYR A 213 -10.11 3.23 -11.92
CA TYR A 213 -9.79 2.41 -10.76
C TYR A 213 -8.99 3.25 -9.77
N ILE A 214 -9.54 3.49 -8.58
CA ILE A 214 -8.96 4.36 -7.57
C ILE A 214 -8.73 3.56 -6.29
N LEU A 215 -7.53 3.68 -5.74
CA LEU A 215 -7.18 3.18 -4.41
C LEU A 215 -6.53 4.29 -3.61
N ALA A 216 -7.12 4.69 -2.49
CA ALA A 216 -6.45 5.50 -1.49
C ALA A 216 -5.93 4.59 -0.37
N ALA A 217 -4.67 4.79 0.02
CA ALA A 217 -3.97 3.99 1.01
C ALA A 217 -3.20 4.88 1.98
N GLY A 218 -3.00 4.44 3.21
CA GLY A 218 -2.17 5.12 4.19
C GLY A 218 -2.69 5.10 5.62
N ASP A 219 -2.00 5.86 6.46
CA ASP A 219 -2.40 6.18 7.83
C ASP A 219 -3.26 7.46 7.83
N PHE A 220 -4.55 7.29 8.07
CA PHE A 220 -5.52 8.39 8.11
C PHE A 220 -5.68 8.97 9.52
N ASN A 221 -5.05 8.36 10.53
CA ASN A 221 -5.15 8.77 11.92
C ASN A 221 -6.61 8.98 12.40
N ARG A 222 -7.55 8.28 11.74
CA ARG A 222 -8.99 8.31 12.02
C ARG A 222 -9.51 6.89 11.98
N ASP A 223 -10.19 6.45 13.03
CA ASP A 223 -10.80 5.11 13.07
C ASP A 223 -11.90 4.99 12.02
N ILE A 224 -12.10 3.78 11.50
CA ILE A 224 -13.11 3.53 10.47
C ILE A 224 -14.52 3.97 10.92
N SER A 225 -14.81 3.87 12.21
CA SER A 225 -16.10 4.28 12.78
C SER A 225 -16.32 5.81 12.80
N GLU A 226 -15.26 6.60 12.60
CA GLU A 226 -15.32 8.06 12.56
C GLU A 226 -15.63 8.61 11.14
N PHE A 227 -15.75 7.75 10.14
CA PHE A 227 -16.12 8.13 8.77
C PHE A 227 -17.64 8.08 8.55
N ASN A 228 -18.12 8.84 7.57
CA ASN A 228 -19.52 8.82 7.17
C ASN A 228 -19.79 7.65 6.22
N PHE A 229 -20.76 6.80 6.57
CA PHE A 229 -21.21 5.70 5.73
C PHE A 229 -22.39 6.11 4.86
N CYS A 230 -22.53 5.47 3.70
CA CYS A 230 -23.69 5.61 2.83
C CYS A 230 -24.83 4.72 3.36
N GLY A 231 -25.94 5.34 3.79
CA GLY A 231 -27.10 4.62 4.34
C GLY A 231 -27.28 4.79 5.85
N ASP A 232 -28.18 4.02 6.44
CA ASP A 232 -28.39 3.98 7.90
C ASP A 232 -27.17 3.35 8.57
N CYS A 233 -26.82 3.80 9.78
CA CYS A 233 -25.61 3.47 10.53
C CYS A 233 -25.39 1.97 10.87
N ASN A 234 -26.20 1.07 10.31
CA ASN A 234 -26.07 -0.39 10.42
C ASN A 234 -25.80 -1.05 9.05
N ASP A 235 -25.36 -0.28 8.05
CA ASP A 235 -25.10 -0.85 6.73
C ASP A 235 -23.69 -1.48 6.69
N ASP A 236 -23.68 -2.83 6.75
CA ASP A 236 -22.48 -3.66 6.57
C ASP A 236 -21.93 -3.61 5.13
N SER A 237 -22.41 -2.67 4.29
CA SER A 237 -21.95 -2.50 2.90
C SER A 237 -20.48 -2.06 2.81
N GLY A 238 -19.95 -1.46 3.87
CA GLY A 238 -18.59 -0.92 3.90
C GLY A 238 -18.39 0.30 2.99
N ILE A 239 -19.47 0.94 2.50
CA ILE A 239 -19.38 2.13 1.66
C ILE A 239 -19.25 3.38 2.51
N VAL A 240 -18.08 3.99 2.47
CA VAL A 240 -17.76 5.28 3.08
C VAL A 240 -17.96 6.40 2.06
N VAL A 241 -18.48 7.54 2.49
CA VAL A 241 -18.63 8.74 1.63
C VAL A 241 -17.61 9.79 2.06
N LEU A 242 -16.46 9.80 1.37
CA LEU A 242 -15.39 10.74 1.67
C LEU A 242 -15.81 12.19 1.33
N GLY A 243 -15.64 13.09 2.31
CA GLY A 243 -16.00 14.50 2.18
C GLY A 243 -17.46 14.75 1.81
N GLY A 244 -18.34 13.78 2.00
CA GLY A 244 -19.74 13.85 1.61
C GLY A 244 -20.02 13.73 0.09
N GLU A 245 -19.00 13.42 -0.73
CA GLU A 245 -19.12 13.48 -2.19
C GLU A 245 -18.67 12.22 -2.93
N VAL A 246 -17.66 11.49 -2.43
CA VAL A 246 -17.06 10.36 -3.14
C VAL A 246 -17.32 9.06 -2.40
N PRO A 247 -18.23 8.21 -2.90
CA PRO A 247 -18.48 6.90 -2.30
C PRO A 247 -17.36 5.93 -2.64
N VAL A 248 -16.74 5.34 -1.62
CA VAL A 248 -15.66 4.38 -1.72
C VAL A 248 -15.92 3.18 -0.83
N TYR A 249 -15.41 2.02 -1.21
CA TYR A 249 -15.49 0.82 -0.41
C TYR A 249 -14.28 0.73 0.55
N SER A 250 -14.55 0.39 1.80
CA SER A 250 -13.55 0.06 2.82
C SER A 250 -13.47 -1.45 3.03
N PRO A 251 -12.32 -2.10 2.78
CA PRO A 251 -12.17 -3.53 2.99
C PRO A 251 -12.12 -3.96 4.46
N TRP A 252 -12.19 -3.02 5.41
CA TRP A 252 -12.46 -3.38 6.81
C TRP A 252 -13.77 -4.16 6.96
N PHE A 253 -14.69 -4.06 6.00
CA PHE A 253 -15.95 -4.83 5.91
C PHE A 253 -15.88 -5.94 4.85
N PHE A 254 -14.68 -6.40 4.51
CA PHE A 254 -14.51 -7.50 3.55
C PHE A 254 -15.15 -8.77 4.09
N GLY A 255 -16.01 -9.39 3.25
CA GLY A 255 -16.80 -10.55 3.68
C GLY A 255 -18.04 -10.22 4.51
N GLY A 256 -18.43 -8.94 4.64
CA GLY A 256 -19.63 -8.51 5.36
C GLY A 256 -19.49 -8.51 6.89
N VAL A 257 -18.27 -8.59 7.38
CA VAL A 257 -17.96 -8.52 8.82
C VAL A 257 -16.79 -7.57 9.02
N LEU A 258 -16.85 -6.75 10.08
CA LEU A 258 -15.74 -5.88 10.41
C LEU A 258 -14.50 -6.69 10.79
N GLU A 259 -13.41 -6.51 10.05
CA GLU A 259 -12.15 -7.22 10.27
C GLU A 259 -11.54 -6.83 11.64
N GLU A 260 -11.06 -7.83 12.35
CA GLU A 260 -10.44 -7.68 13.67
C GLU A 260 -8.96 -8.12 13.61
N PRO A 261 -8.10 -7.59 14.51
CA PRO A 261 -8.44 -6.68 15.62
C PRO A 261 -8.37 -5.19 15.25
N GLY A 262 -7.55 -4.78 14.30
CA GLY A 262 -7.23 -3.41 13.94
C GLY A 262 -5.80 -3.29 13.43
N SER A 263 -5.32 -2.10 13.09
CA SER A 263 -3.96 -1.85 12.60
C SER A 263 -3.04 -1.20 13.62
N TYR A 264 -3.60 -0.53 14.61
CA TYR A 264 -2.87 0.22 15.64
C TYR A 264 -3.39 -0.15 17.03
N TYR A 265 -2.47 -0.33 17.99
CA TYR A 265 -2.83 -0.65 19.37
C TYR A 265 -2.31 0.40 20.32
N TYR A 266 -3.23 1.05 21.03
CA TYR A 266 -2.92 2.12 21.97
C TYR A 266 -3.88 2.12 23.17
N ASN A 267 -3.36 2.36 24.37
CA ASN A 267 -4.14 2.39 25.62
C ASN A 267 -5.08 1.19 25.78
N ASP A 268 -4.54 -0.02 25.57
CA ASP A 268 -5.27 -1.29 25.70
C ASP A 268 -6.48 -1.41 24.74
N SER A 269 -6.45 -0.67 23.63
CA SER A 269 -7.48 -0.68 22.61
C SER A 269 -6.91 -0.75 21.20
N TRP A 270 -7.59 -1.48 20.34
CA TRP A 270 -7.31 -1.50 18.91
C TRP A 270 -8.05 -0.37 18.19
N GLU A 271 -7.34 0.32 17.30
CA GLU A 271 -7.91 1.30 16.38
C GLU A 271 -7.63 0.86 14.93
N ARG A 272 -8.57 1.16 14.03
CA ARG A 272 -8.47 0.95 12.59
C ARG A 272 -8.22 2.29 11.92
N ILE A 273 -6.98 2.78 12.01
CA ILE A 273 -6.60 4.12 11.54
C ILE A 273 -5.82 4.10 10.23
N ASP A 274 -5.32 2.94 9.83
CA ASP A 274 -4.78 2.71 8.50
C ASP A 274 -5.87 2.18 7.59
N HIS A 275 -5.95 2.65 6.35
CA HIS A 275 -7.05 2.32 5.46
C HIS A 275 -6.61 2.05 4.03
N PHE A 276 -7.42 1.22 3.37
CA PHE A 276 -7.66 1.28 1.94
C PHE A 276 -9.08 1.78 1.69
N PHE A 277 -9.21 2.73 0.78
CA PHE A 277 -10.50 3.16 0.23
C PHE A 277 -10.45 3.00 -1.28
N ALA A 278 -11.37 2.21 -1.83
CA ALA A 278 -11.37 1.87 -3.24
C ALA A 278 -12.64 2.33 -3.95
N SER A 279 -12.52 2.72 -5.22
CA SER A 279 -13.67 2.89 -6.09
C SER A 279 -14.41 1.56 -6.26
N GLN A 280 -15.73 1.61 -6.43
CA GLN A 280 -16.60 0.42 -6.43
C GLN A 280 -16.37 -0.55 -7.61
N ASN A 281 -15.62 -0.12 -8.63
CA ASN A 281 -15.19 -0.98 -9.75
C ASN A 281 -13.93 -1.81 -9.44
N ILE A 282 -13.35 -1.69 -8.24
CA ILE A 282 -12.28 -2.55 -7.74
C ILE A 282 -12.87 -3.68 -6.91
N ALA A 283 -12.54 -4.92 -7.23
CA ALA A 283 -12.88 -6.07 -6.40
C ALA A 283 -11.73 -6.41 -5.44
N PHE A 284 -12.04 -6.56 -4.15
CA PHE A 284 -11.10 -7.11 -3.19
C PHE A 284 -11.17 -8.63 -3.22
N LEU A 285 -10.02 -9.28 -3.34
CA LEU A 285 -9.86 -10.74 -3.29
C LEU A 285 -9.36 -11.20 -1.92
N GLU A 286 -8.66 -10.32 -1.20
CA GLU A 286 -8.09 -10.57 0.12
C GLU A 286 -7.90 -9.24 0.83
N PHE A 287 -8.14 -9.23 2.15
CA PHE A 287 -7.79 -8.11 3.03
C PHE A 287 -7.46 -8.64 4.44
N ARG A 288 -6.45 -8.05 5.07
CA ARG A 288 -6.12 -8.31 6.48
C ARG A 288 -5.19 -7.24 7.06
N ALA A 289 -5.28 -7.02 8.36
CA ALA A 289 -4.19 -6.50 9.16
C ALA A 289 -3.18 -7.64 9.37
N ALA A 290 -2.01 -7.55 8.71
CA ALA A 290 -1.09 -8.67 8.65
C ALA A 290 -0.29 -8.82 9.94
N THR A 291 -0.33 -10.01 10.54
CA THR A 291 0.47 -10.39 11.71
C THR A 291 1.63 -11.29 11.32
N GLY A 292 2.68 -11.31 12.12
CA GLY A 292 3.88 -12.13 11.87
C GLY A 292 4.97 -11.85 12.90
N VAL A 293 6.23 -12.03 12.50
CA VAL A 293 7.41 -11.82 13.39
C VAL A 293 7.53 -10.36 13.88
N TRP A 294 6.79 -9.44 13.30
CA TRP A 294 6.68 -8.04 13.70
C TRP A 294 5.63 -7.76 14.77
N CYS A 295 5.07 -8.83 15.34
CA CYS A 295 4.13 -8.73 16.46
C CYS A 295 4.75 -9.31 17.73
N GLU A 296 4.22 -8.89 18.87
CA GLU A 296 4.38 -9.58 20.12
C GLU A 296 3.53 -10.87 20.13
N ASP A 297 3.74 -11.76 21.10
CA ASP A 297 2.98 -13.03 21.21
C ASP A 297 1.46 -12.82 21.30
N SER A 298 1.04 -11.64 21.78
CA SER A 298 -0.37 -11.22 21.85
C SER A 298 -0.97 -10.81 20.49
N GLY A 299 -0.16 -10.74 19.41
CA GLY A 299 -0.56 -10.20 18.11
C GLY A 299 -0.45 -8.68 18.00
N ILE A 300 -0.12 -7.98 19.09
CA ILE A 300 0.08 -6.53 19.11
C ILE A 300 1.34 -6.17 18.33
N PRO A 301 1.35 -5.06 17.56
CA PRO A 301 2.55 -4.61 16.84
C PRO A 301 3.75 -4.45 17.79
N ALA A 302 4.87 -5.07 17.43
CA ALA A 302 6.13 -4.94 18.20
C ALA A 302 6.78 -3.58 17.89
N ARG A 303 6.33 -2.54 18.56
CA ARG A 303 6.78 -1.16 18.42
C ARG A 303 8.30 -1.02 18.39
N TYR A 304 8.83 -0.21 17.48
CA TYR A 304 10.25 0.11 17.47
C TYR A 304 10.67 0.93 18.69
N LYS A 305 11.70 0.45 19.39
CA LYS A 305 12.23 1.07 20.62
C LYS A 305 13.62 1.64 20.34
N ILE A 306 13.71 2.93 20.10
CA ILE A 306 14.96 3.60 19.69
C ILE A 306 16.13 3.37 20.67
N TYR A 307 15.85 3.24 21.97
CA TYR A 307 16.89 3.06 22.99
C TYR A 307 17.43 1.62 23.08
N THR A 308 16.75 0.66 22.47
CA THR A 308 17.21 -0.74 22.43
C THR A 308 17.48 -1.22 21.02
N GLY A 309 17.01 -0.47 20.00
CA GLY A 309 17.08 -0.86 18.60
C GLY A 309 16.21 -2.06 18.24
N GLN A 310 15.28 -2.45 19.11
CA GLN A 310 14.39 -3.59 18.92
C GLN A 310 13.01 -3.17 18.43
N GLY A 311 12.27 -4.13 17.85
CA GLY A 311 10.93 -3.93 17.34
C GLY A 311 10.91 -3.52 15.86
N TYR A 312 9.73 -3.24 15.34
CA TYR A 312 9.43 -2.98 13.94
C TYR A 312 8.67 -1.66 13.77
N SER A 313 7.39 -1.64 14.09
CA SER A 313 6.49 -0.49 14.07
C SER A 313 5.41 -0.67 15.13
N ASP A 314 4.75 0.44 15.52
CA ASP A 314 3.55 0.45 16.35
C ASP A 314 2.26 0.27 15.54
N HIS A 315 2.37 0.13 14.22
CA HIS A 315 1.28 -0.23 13.31
C HIS A 315 1.51 -1.62 12.70
N LEU A 316 0.42 -2.35 12.45
CA LEU A 316 0.44 -3.54 11.59
C LEU A 316 0.39 -3.11 10.12
N PRO A 317 1.14 -3.79 9.22
CA PRO A 317 0.92 -3.59 7.80
C PRO A 317 -0.48 -4.06 7.40
N LEU A 318 -1.22 -3.24 6.66
CA LEU A 318 -2.43 -3.68 5.98
C LEU A 318 -2.08 -4.27 4.63
N PHE A 319 -2.55 -5.47 4.39
CA PHE A 319 -2.40 -6.16 3.11
C PHE A 319 -3.74 -6.29 2.41
N CYS A 320 -3.78 -5.97 1.12
CA CYS A 320 -4.91 -6.34 0.27
C CYS A 320 -4.42 -6.94 -1.05
N ARG A 321 -5.29 -7.75 -1.66
CA ARG A 321 -5.21 -8.17 -3.06
C ARG A 321 -6.47 -7.71 -3.76
N ILE A 322 -6.30 -6.96 -4.83
CA ILE A 322 -7.40 -6.39 -5.61
C ILE A 322 -7.35 -6.86 -7.06
N CYS A 323 -8.51 -6.87 -7.70
CA CYS A 323 -8.68 -7.14 -9.13
C CYS A 323 -9.20 -5.88 -9.82
N LEU A 324 -8.59 -5.55 -10.96
CA LEU A 324 -8.90 -4.38 -11.80
C LEU A 324 -9.68 -4.77 -13.08
N ASP A 325 -10.36 -5.90 -13.08
CA ASP A 325 -11.25 -6.28 -14.17
C ASP A 325 -12.66 -5.75 -13.90
N GLU A 326 -13.36 -5.31 -14.95
CA GLU A 326 -14.81 -5.11 -14.86
C GLU A 326 -15.43 -6.36 -14.25
N VAL A 327 -16.35 -6.20 -13.29
CA VAL A 327 -16.96 -7.27 -12.45
C VAL A 327 -17.62 -8.34 -13.34
N ASN A 328 -16.80 -9.12 -14.04
CA ASN A 328 -17.13 -10.35 -14.72
C ASN A 328 -16.22 -11.46 -14.18
N THR A 329 -16.67 -12.10 -13.11
CA THR A 329 -16.50 -13.52 -12.67
C THR A 329 -15.24 -14.33 -13.04
N GLU A 330 -14.12 -13.78 -13.47
CA GLU A 330 -12.94 -14.56 -13.92
C GLU A 330 -11.66 -14.36 -13.08
N CYS A 331 -11.75 -13.71 -11.94
CA CYS A 331 -10.59 -13.57 -11.02
C CYS A 331 -10.52 -14.64 -9.93
N SER A 332 -11.10 -15.83 -10.18
CA SER A 332 -11.03 -16.95 -9.21
C SER A 332 -9.80 -17.83 -9.41
#